data_ef1d84b88080d53023883c834d338301
#
_entry.id   ef1d84b88080d53023883c834d338301
#
_cell.length_a   1.000
_cell.length_b   1.000
_cell.length_c   1.000
_cell.angle_alpha   90.00
_cell.angle_beta   90.00
_cell.angle_gamma   90.00
#
_symmetry.space_group_name_H-M   'P 1'
#
loop_
_entity.id
_entity.type
_entity.pdbx_description
1 polymer ?
#
loop_
_entity_poly.entity_id
_entity_poly.type
_entity_poly.pdbx_seq_one_letter_code
_entity_poly.pdbx_strand_id
1 'polypeptide(L)'
;KLGLVHVGYGKYANPRTKKVEYRSEGGMKLVKVSPKDAGLPTDHPAAPEQDAAKNPDQGMAITLTFGRFNPPTVGHEKLIQQVASSATGDFRIYPSRTQDPQKNPLDPNTKIEWMKKMFPDYAENIISDEGMRNIFDVLKAVAAEGYTDVNIVVGSDRVAEFQNLAQKYNGSLYNFNNIQVISAGERDADAEDVSGMSASKMRKAAMEDKFEVFAKGIPDTLKDADKEKLFRTLQDAMHVTAKV
;
A
#
# COMPACT_ATOMS: atom_id res chain seq x y z
N LYS A 1 -2.15 -23.16 10.08
CA LYS A 1 -1.26 -22.18 9.44
C LYS A 1 0.17 -22.52 9.87
N LEU A 2 1.08 -22.78 8.91
CA LEU A 2 2.43 -23.26 9.20
C LEU A 2 3.42 -22.16 9.67
N GLY A 3 2.98 -20.91 9.77
CA GLY A 3 3.82 -19.79 10.25
C GLY A 3 5.13 -19.60 9.49
N LEU A 4 5.18 -19.99 8.21
CA LEU A 4 6.38 -19.95 7.39
C LEU A 4 6.51 -18.57 6.70
N VAL A 5 7.76 -18.14 6.49
CA VAL A 5 8.10 -16.90 5.76
C VAL A 5 8.61 -17.27 4.38
N HIS A 6 8.11 -16.61 3.34
CA HIS A 6 8.60 -16.75 1.97
C HIS A 6 9.98 -16.10 1.85
N VAL A 7 10.98 -16.84 1.36
CA VAL A 7 12.37 -16.39 1.25
C VAL A 7 12.88 -16.30 -0.19
N GLY A 8 11.95 -16.18 -1.14
CA GLY A 8 12.25 -16.08 -2.58
C GLY A 8 12.24 -17.42 -3.31
N TYR A 9 12.10 -17.37 -4.64
CA TYR A 9 12.13 -18.54 -5.54
C TYR A 9 11.23 -19.72 -5.12
N GLY A 10 10.05 -19.42 -4.57
CA GLY A 10 9.11 -20.44 -4.10
C GLY A 10 9.56 -21.22 -2.86
N LYS A 11 10.55 -20.73 -2.12
CA LYS A 11 11.04 -21.35 -0.88
C LYS A 11 10.42 -20.68 0.35
N TYR A 12 10.16 -21.49 1.37
CA TYR A 12 9.54 -21.05 2.61
C TYR A 12 10.37 -21.54 3.80
N ALA A 13 10.74 -20.61 4.68
CA ALA A 13 11.59 -20.86 5.84
C ALA A 13 10.82 -20.75 7.15
N ASN A 14 11.26 -21.48 8.14
CA ASN A 14 10.80 -21.32 9.51
C ASN A 14 11.38 -20.02 10.10
N PRO A 15 10.56 -19.08 10.60
CA PRO A 15 11.03 -17.79 11.09
C PRO A 15 11.94 -17.87 12.31
N ARG A 16 11.88 -18.96 13.08
CA ARG A 16 12.73 -19.18 14.26
C ARG A 16 14.08 -19.78 13.91
N THR A 17 14.10 -20.78 13.01
CA THR A 17 15.33 -21.51 12.64
C THR A 17 16.02 -20.92 11.42
N LYS A 18 15.33 -20.08 10.67
CA LYS A 18 15.74 -19.51 9.37
C LYS A 18 16.10 -20.57 8.32
N LYS A 19 15.78 -21.84 8.56
CA LYS A 19 16.02 -22.94 7.62
C LYS A 19 14.85 -23.06 6.65
N VAL A 20 15.15 -23.27 5.36
CA VAL A 20 14.15 -23.57 4.34
C VAL A 20 13.58 -24.96 4.62
N GLU A 21 12.29 -25.03 4.89
CA GLU A 21 11.60 -26.27 5.24
C GLU A 21 10.61 -26.71 4.15
N TYR A 22 10.19 -25.79 3.28
CA TYR A 22 9.22 -26.08 2.21
C TYR A 22 9.58 -25.34 0.93
N ARG A 23 9.17 -25.91 -0.21
CA ARG A 23 9.19 -25.26 -1.53
C ARG A 23 7.81 -25.34 -2.18
N SER A 24 7.48 -24.41 -3.06
CA SER A 24 6.26 -24.47 -3.87
C SER A 24 6.51 -25.32 -5.13
N GLU A 25 5.59 -26.23 -5.42
CA GLU A 25 5.52 -26.95 -6.70
C GLU A 25 4.23 -26.57 -7.42
N GLY A 26 4.35 -26.14 -8.68
CA GLY A 26 3.21 -25.76 -9.51
C GLY A 26 2.40 -24.56 -9.01
N GLY A 27 3.01 -23.68 -8.20
CA GLY A 27 2.42 -22.41 -7.76
C GLY A 27 1.40 -22.52 -6.61
N MET A 28 0.91 -23.70 -6.25
CA MET A 28 -0.17 -23.83 -5.25
C MET A 28 0.07 -24.91 -4.17
N LYS A 29 1.09 -25.74 -4.28
CA LYS A 29 1.35 -26.81 -3.32
C LYS A 29 2.70 -26.62 -2.63
N LEU A 30 2.71 -26.57 -1.29
CA LEU A 30 3.94 -26.57 -0.50
C LEU A 30 4.40 -28.00 -0.26
N VAL A 31 5.64 -28.33 -0.66
CA VAL A 31 6.28 -29.63 -0.44
C VAL A 31 7.42 -29.44 0.55
N LYS A 32 7.49 -30.31 1.55
CA LYS A 32 8.57 -30.30 2.55
C LYS A 32 9.88 -30.68 1.89
N VAL A 33 10.92 -29.85 2.08
CA VAL A 33 12.26 -30.13 1.57
C VAL A 33 12.90 -31.23 2.42
N SER A 34 13.39 -32.31 1.78
CA SER A 34 14.09 -33.37 2.49
C SER A 34 15.46 -32.88 2.97
N PRO A 35 16.01 -33.44 4.08
CA PRO A 35 17.34 -33.07 4.58
C PRO A 35 18.47 -33.26 3.56
N LYS A 36 18.27 -34.12 2.54
CA LYS A 36 19.26 -34.39 1.49
C LYS A 36 19.27 -33.26 0.43
N ASP A 37 18.15 -32.58 0.20
CA ASP A 37 18.01 -31.50 -0.78
C ASP A 37 18.38 -30.12 -0.20
N ALA A 38 18.59 -30.03 1.09
CA ALA A 38 18.99 -28.81 1.78
C ALA A 38 20.50 -28.51 1.69
N GLY A 39 21.27 -29.39 1.06
CA GLY A 39 22.74 -29.34 1.08
C GLY A 39 23.47 -29.56 -0.24
N LEU A 40 22.81 -29.47 -1.39
CA LEU A 40 23.50 -29.55 -2.68
C LEU A 40 24.03 -28.19 -3.13
N PRO A 41 25.35 -28.07 -3.39
CA PRO A 41 25.89 -26.89 -4.07
C PRO A 41 25.38 -26.87 -5.51
N THR A 42 24.59 -25.87 -5.86
CA THR A 42 24.30 -25.57 -7.26
C THR A 42 25.51 -24.89 -7.84
N ASP A 43 26.12 -25.48 -8.88
CA ASP A 43 27.16 -24.88 -9.74
C ASP A 43 26.59 -23.76 -10.59
N HIS A 44 26.07 -22.73 -9.94
CA HIS A 44 25.89 -21.41 -10.52
C HIS A 44 26.62 -20.43 -9.61
N PRO A 45 27.38 -19.47 -10.19
CA PRO A 45 28.04 -18.46 -9.37
C PRO A 45 26.96 -17.81 -8.49
N ALA A 46 27.13 -18.01 -7.20
CA ALA A 46 26.27 -17.42 -6.19
C ALA A 46 26.18 -15.93 -6.45
N ALA A 47 24.98 -15.45 -6.77
CA ALA A 47 24.69 -14.07 -6.46
C ALA A 47 25.06 -13.92 -4.97
N PRO A 48 25.80 -12.88 -4.59
CA PRO A 48 26.33 -12.76 -3.24
C PRO A 48 25.19 -12.96 -2.25
N GLU A 49 25.35 -13.94 -1.36
CA GLU A 49 24.52 -14.03 -0.15
C GLU A 49 24.70 -12.69 0.56
N GLN A 50 23.72 -11.82 0.37
CA GLN A 50 23.58 -10.68 1.24
C GLN A 50 23.10 -11.23 2.58
N ASP A 51 24.02 -11.76 3.38
CA ASP A 51 23.97 -11.57 4.81
C ASP A 51 23.83 -10.07 5.00
N ALA A 52 22.63 -9.64 5.30
CA ALA A 52 22.39 -8.28 5.76
C ALA A 52 23.00 -8.11 7.16
N ALA A 53 24.33 -8.18 7.26
CA ALA A 53 25.06 -7.31 8.13
C ALA A 53 24.70 -5.91 7.60
N LYS A 54 23.80 -5.20 8.30
CA LYS A 54 23.50 -3.80 8.05
C LYS A 54 24.84 -3.09 7.93
N ASN A 55 25.22 -2.76 6.70
CA ASN A 55 26.37 -1.90 6.47
C ASN A 55 26.01 -0.61 7.18
N PRO A 56 26.76 -0.15 8.20
CA PRO A 56 26.41 1.05 8.98
C PRO A 56 26.30 2.31 8.10
N ASP A 57 26.77 2.24 6.83
CA ASP A 57 26.68 3.30 5.84
C ASP A 57 25.48 3.17 4.88
N GLN A 58 24.72 2.08 4.89
CA GLN A 58 23.47 2.02 4.13
C GLN A 58 22.35 2.61 5.00
N GLY A 59 21.92 3.80 4.63
CA GLY A 59 20.79 4.48 5.25
C GLY A 59 19.53 3.59 5.27
N MET A 60 18.70 3.77 6.30
CA MET A 60 17.41 3.09 6.37
C MET A 60 16.48 3.67 5.30
N ALA A 61 15.97 2.82 4.41
CA ALA A 61 15.06 3.21 3.35
C ALA A 61 13.61 2.88 3.70
N ILE A 62 12.70 3.81 3.39
CA ILE A 62 11.25 3.59 3.48
C ILE A 62 10.58 3.96 2.16
N THR A 63 9.64 3.13 1.72
CA THR A 63 8.75 3.44 0.60
C THR A 63 7.35 3.70 1.12
N LEU A 64 6.73 4.80 0.73
CA LEU A 64 5.44 5.19 1.26
C LEU A 64 4.52 5.83 0.22
N THR A 65 3.24 5.84 0.54
CA THR A 65 2.26 6.66 -0.16
C THR A 65 1.38 7.40 0.85
N PHE A 66 0.92 8.58 0.47
CA PHE A 66 -0.06 9.38 1.21
C PHE A 66 -1.22 9.74 0.30
N GLY A 67 -2.44 9.39 0.71
CA GLY A 67 -3.61 9.61 -0.14
C GLY A 67 -4.93 9.69 0.61
N ARG A 68 -5.97 10.13 -0.09
CA ARG A 68 -7.32 10.27 0.49
C ARG A 68 -8.03 8.92 0.68
N PHE A 69 -7.96 8.01 -0.30
CA PHE A 69 -8.61 6.70 -0.27
C PHE A 69 -10.10 6.77 0.12
N ASN A 70 -10.87 7.67 -0.48
CA ASN A 70 -12.22 7.96 0.01
C ASN A 70 -13.30 7.96 -1.11
N PRO A 71 -13.92 6.79 -1.36
CA PRO A 71 -13.61 5.49 -0.77
C PRO A 71 -12.34 4.86 -1.37
N PRO A 72 -11.76 3.84 -0.72
CA PRO A 72 -10.74 3.00 -1.35
C PRO A 72 -11.33 2.24 -2.56
N THR A 73 -10.53 1.94 -3.57
CA THR A 73 -10.96 1.34 -4.85
C THR A 73 -9.91 0.38 -5.39
N VAL A 74 -10.25 -0.40 -6.42
CA VAL A 74 -9.29 -1.23 -7.19
C VAL A 74 -8.11 -0.41 -7.75
N GLY A 75 -8.31 0.87 -8.08
CA GLY A 75 -7.22 1.75 -8.51
C GLY A 75 -6.23 2.05 -7.38
N HIS A 76 -6.69 2.09 -6.13
CA HIS A 76 -5.81 2.21 -4.97
C HIS A 76 -5.06 0.91 -4.66
N GLU A 77 -5.62 -0.25 -4.99
CA GLU A 77 -4.91 -1.52 -4.87
C GLU A 77 -3.65 -1.53 -5.73
N LYS A 78 -3.73 -1.09 -6.99
CA LYS A 78 -2.55 -0.94 -7.86
C LYS A 78 -1.49 -0.01 -7.27
N LEU A 79 -1.91 1.11 -6.67
CA LEU A 79 -1.00 2.03 -5.99
C LEU A 79 -0.29 1.35 -4.81
N ILE A 80 -1.03 0.61 -3.98
CA ILE A 80 -0.49 -0.12 -2.82
C ILE A 80 0.48 -1.22 -3.27
N GLN A 81 0.14 -1.96 -4.32
CA GLN A 81 1.01 -2.97 -4.94
C GLN A 81 2.32 -2.35 -5.45
N GLN A 82 2.24 -1.15 -6.07
CA GLN A 82 3.43 -0.43 -6.51
C GLN A 82 4.30 0.02 -5.33
N VAL A 83 3.70 0.48 -4.23
CA VAL A 83 4.44 0.80 -2.99
C VAL A 83 5.20 -0.42 -2.50
N ALA A 84 4.53 -1.55 -2.35
CA ALA A 84 5.13 -2.79 -1.85
C ALA A 84 6.23 -3.33 -2.79
N SER A 85 6.00 -3.30 -4.11
CA SER A 85 6.95 -3.80 -5.10
C SER A 85 8.18 -2.91 -5.30
N SER A 86 8.06 -1.61 -5.05
CA SER A 86 9.16 -0.65 -5.13
C SER A 86 9.98 -0.57 -3.84
N ALA A 87 9.54 -1.22 -2.78
CA ALA A 87 10.20 -1.15 -1.49
C ALA A 87 11.51 -1.98 -1.49
N THR A 88 12.61 -1.34 -1.10
CA THR A 88 13.89 -1.97 -0.82
C THR A 88 14.13 -2.20 0.68
N GLY A 89 13.28 -1.63 1.52
CA GLY A 89 13.24 -1.74 2.97
C GLY A 89 11.80 -1.77 3.45
N ASP A 90 11.49 -0.98 4.45
CA ASP A 90 10.13 -0.86 4.98
C ASP A 90 9.19 -0.16 4.00
N PHE A 91 7.89 -0.46 4.08
CA PHE A 91 6.90 0.30 3.34
C PHE A 91 5.65 0.58 4.18
N ARG A 92 5.00 1.73 3.93
CA ARG A 92 3.80 2.15 4.65
C ARG A 92 2.82 2.90 3.76
N ILE A 93 1.53 2.72 4.06
CA ILE A 93 0.42 3.41 3.41
C ILE A 93 -0.21 4.36 4.43
N TYR A 94 -0.24 5.65 4.13
CA TYR A 94 -0.78 6.69 5.00
C TYR A 94 -2.09 7.25 4.44
N PRO A 95 -3.26 6.81 4.93
CA PRO A 95 -4.52 7.43 4.58
C PRO A 95 -4.65 8.81 5.23
N SER A 96 -5.07 9.82 4.46
CA SER A 96 -5.27 11.16 5.01
C SER A 96 -6.34 11.17 6.11
N ARG A 97 -6.18 12.06 7.08
CA ARG A 97 -7.11 12.24 8.21
C ARG A 97 -8.18 13.31 7.95
N THR A 98 -8.19 13.91 6.76
CA THR A 98 -9.17 14.92 6.38
C THR A 98 -10.52 14.28 6.09
N GLN A 99 -11.58 14.94 6.51
CA GLN A 99 -12.96 14.60 6.22
C GLN A 99 -13.68 15.83 5.67
N ASP A 100 -14.39 15.68 4.58
CA ASP A 100 -15.32 16.65 4.03
C ASP A 100 -16.40 15.92 3.21
N PRO A 101 -17.61 16.46 3.17
CA PRO A 101 -18.77 15.77 2.60
C PRO A 101 -18.69 15.47 1.11
N GLN A 102 -17.90 16.20 0.36
CA GLN A 102 -17.85 16.08 -1.10
C GLN A 102 -16.71 15.19 -1.57
N LYS A 103 -15.50 15.39 -1.01
CA LYS A 103 -14.28 14.73 -1.48
C LYS A 103 -13.80 13.62 -0.56
N ASN A 104 -14.13 13.70 0.75
CA ASN A 104 -13.71 12.76 1.79
C ASN A 104 -14.87 12.44 2.75
N PRO A 105 -16.01 11.91 2.26
CA PRO A 105 -17.21 11.71 3.08
C PRO A 105 -17.03 10.69 4.21
N LEU A 106 -16.31 9.60 3.97
CA LEU A 106 -16.03 8.62 5.02
C LEU A 106 -15.11 9.23 6.09
N ASP A 107 -15.44 9.04 7.34
CA ASP A 107 -14.55 9.39 8.44
C ASP A 107 -13.24 8.57 8.37
N PRO A 108 -12.14 9.10 8.93
CA PRO A 108 -10.83 8.49 8.79
C PRO A 108 -10.73 7.06 9.33
N ASN A 109 -11.39 6.74 10.44
CA ASN A 109 -11.29 5.42 11.05
C ASN A 109 -12.08 4.38 10.26
N THR A 110 -13.34 4.70 9.91
CA THR A 110 -14.17 3.87 9.02
C THR A 110 -13.46 3.59 7.70
N LYS A 111 -12.85 4.60 7.09
CA LYS A 111 -12.07 4.45 5.87
C LYS A 111 -10.91 3.46 6.02
N ILE A 112 -10.14 3.57 7.10
CA ILE A 112 -8.99 2.70 7.38
C ILE A 112 -9.46 1.24 7.62
N GLU A 113 -10.56 1.05 8.33
CA GLU A 113 -11.15 -0.28 8.52
C GLU A 113 -11.52 -0.93 7.18
N TRP A 114 -12.15 -0.18 6.28
CA TRP A 114 -12.44 -0.66 4.93
C TRP A 114 -11.19 -0.96 4.13
N MET A 115 -10.16 -0.10 4.19
CA MET A 115 -8.88 -0.36 3.53
C MET A 115 -8.24 -1.66 4.00
N LYS A 116 -8.22 -1.91 5.31
CA LYS A 116 -7.65 -3.15 5.88
C LYS A 116 -8.42 -4.41 5.46
N LYS A 117 -9.73 -4.29 5.30
CA LYS A 117 -10.57 -5.39 4.78
C LYS A 117 -10.36 -5.62 3.27
N MET A 118 -10.23 -4.55 2.49
CA MET A 118 -10.03 -4.61 1.05
C MET A 118 -8.64 -5.12 0.67
N PHE A 119 -7.63 -4.75 1.46
CA PHE A 119 -6.22 -5.02 1.19
C PHE A 119 -5.60 -5.82 2.35
N PRO A 120 -6.07 -7.04 2.61
CA PRO A 120 -5.68 -7.81 3.79
C PRO A 120 -4.19 -8.13 3.84
N ASP A 121 -3.55 -8.31 2.68
CA ASP A 121 -2.11 -8.58 2.58
C ASP A 121 -1.25 -7.38 3.02
N TYR A 122 -1.83 -6.18 3.04
CA TYR A 122 -1.17 -4.92 3.40
C TYR A 122 -1.72 -4.30 4.68
N ALA A 123 -2.62 -5.00 5.40
CA ALA A 123 -3.34 -4.43 6.54
C ALA A 123 -2.42 -3.86 7.63
N GLU A 124 -1.30 -4.53 7.89
CA GLU A 124 -0.30 -4.09 8.88
C GLU A 124 0.51 -2.86 8.42
N ASN A 125 0.57 -2.62 7.10
CA ASN A 125 1.27 -1.49 6.51
C ASN A 125 0.37 -0.25 6.36
N ILE A 126 -0.95 -0.39 6.56
CA ILE A 126 -1.91 0.72 6.54
C ILE A 126 -1.91 1.38 7.91
N ILE A 127 -1.34 2.58 7.97
CA ILE A 127 -1.09 3.29 9.22
C ILE A 127 -2.35 4.02 9.70
N SER A 128 -2.69 3.81 10.96
CA SER A 128 -3.79 4.50 11.65
C SER A 128 -3.22 5.42 12.73
N ASP A 129 -2.68 6.56 12.31
CA ASP A 129 -2.11 7.58 13.19
C ASP A 129 -2.79 8.93 12.95
N GLU A 130 -3.36 9.50 14.00
CA GLU A 130 -4.08 10.79 13.93
C GLU A 130 -3.16 11.99 13.68
N GLY A 131 -1.87 11.86 13.99
CA GLY A 131 -0.85 12.86 13.71
C GLY A 131 -0.52 13.02 12.23
N MET A 132 -0.81 12.01 11.40
CA MET A 132 -0.47 11.99 9.96
C MET A 132 -1.52 12.71 9.12
N ARG A 133 -1.60 14.03 9.24
CA ARG A 133 -2.64 14.87 8.60
C ARG A 133 -2.29 15.24 7.16
N ASN A 134 -1.02 15.36 6.86
CA ASN A 134 -0.49 15.70 5.54
C ASN A 134 0.85 15.00 5.30
N ILE A 135 1.36 15.07 4.06
CA ILE A 135 2.62 14.42 3.69
C ILE A 135 3.83 14.91 4.51
N PHE A 136 3.83 16.17 4.94
CA PHE A 136 4.95 16.71 5.72
C PHE A 136 4.98 16.13 7.14
N ASP A 137 3.83 15.87 7.76
CA ASP A 137 3.75 15.18 9.03
C ASP A 137 4.32 13.76 8.93
N VAL A 138 3.99 13.05 7.83
CA VAL A 138 4.55 11.73 7.53
C VAL A 138 6.07 11.80 7.35
N LEU A 139 6.59 12.72 6.52
CA LEU A 139 8.01 12.84 6.25
C LEU A 139 8.80 13.22 7.52
N LYS A 140 8.26 14.10 8.36
CA LYS A 140 8.88 14.42 9.67
C LYS A 140 8.92 13.21 10.58
N ALA A 141 7.83 12.42 10.63
CA ALA A 141 7.75 11.25 11.50
C ALA A 141 8.77 10.19 11.08
N VAL A 142 8.82 9.82 9.79
CA VAL A 142 9.75 8.79 9.30
C VAL A 142 11.22 9.26 9.40
N ALA A 143 11.51 10.55 9.22
CA ALA A 143 12.84 11.09 9.46
C ALA A 143 13.23 10.99 10.94
N ALA A 144 12.30 11.27 11.87
CA ALA A 144 12.51 11.12 13.30
C ALA A 144 12.71 9.67 13.74
N GLU A 145 12.15 8.71 13.01
CA GLU A 145 12.37 7.27 13.21
C GLU A 145 13.76 6.80 12.70
N GLY A 146 14.52 7.66 12.04
CA GLY A 146 15.88 7.38 11.57
C GLY A 146 15.98 6.93 10.11
N TYR A 147 14.89 7.00 9.33
CA TYR A 147 14.96 6.77 7.89
C TYR A 147 15.75 7.90 7.23
N THR A 148 16.71 7.52 6.40
CA THR A 148 17.59 8.44 5.66
C THR A 148 17.25 8.55 4.19
N ASP A 149 16.49 7.57 3.66
CA ASP A 149 16.10 7.49 2.26
C ASP A 149 14.59 7.25 2.17
N VAL A 150 13.89 8.06 1.39
CA VAL A 150 12.44 7.97 1.24
C VAL A 150 12.02 7.90 -0.22
N ASN A 151 11.25 6.88 -0.55
CA ASN A 151 10.55 6.76 -1.82
C ASN A 151 9.05 7.08 -1.61
N ILE A 152 8.51 8.01 -2.37
CA ILE A 152 7.10 8.41 -2.30
C ILE A 152 6.41 7.95 -3.58
N VAL A 153 5.46 7.04 -3.49
CA VAL A 153 4.72 6.51 -4.64
C VAL A 153 3.41 7.27 -4.79
N VAL A 154 3.18 7.84 -5.97
CA VAL A 154 1.96 8.62 -6.31
C VAL A 154 1.50 8.31 -7.73
N GLY A 155 0.29 8.73 -8.10
CA GLY A 155 -0.14 8.71 -9.49
C GLY A 155 0.76 9.57 -10.38
N SER A 156 0.89 9.23 -11.67
CA SER A 156 1.78 9.91 -12.62
C SER A 156 1.55 11.42 -12.69
N ASP A 157 0.30 11.84 -12.59
CA ASP A 157 -0.15 13.24 -12.60
C ASP A 157 0.37 14.09 -11.42
N ARG A 158 0.89 13.44 -10.37
CA ARG A 158 1.34 14.09 -9.14
C ARG A 158 2.84 14.00 -8.88
N VAL A 159 3.58 13.29 -9.71
CA VAL A 159 5.02 13.05 -9.49
C VAL A 159 5.79 14.36 -9.38
N ALA A 160 5.64 15.28 -10.34
CA ALA A 160 6.36 16.54 -10.34
C ALA A 160 6.01 17.44 -9.14
N GLU A 161 4.71 17.50 -8.77
CA GLU A 161 4.25 18.24 -7.59
C GLU A 161 4.92 17.72 -6.31
N PHE A 162 4.84 16.39 -6.08
CA PHE A 162 5.39 15.78 -4.87
C PHE A 162 6.91 15.86 -4.81
N GLN A 163 7.59 15.69 -5.96
CA GLN A 163 9.05 15.82 -6.02
C GLN A 163 9.49 17.23 -5.60
N ASN A 164 8.87 18.26 -6.16
CA ASN A 164 9.18 19.65 -5.84
C ASN A 164 8.87 19.98 -4.37
N LEU A 165 7.71 19.55 -3.87
CA LEU A 165 7.32 19.80 -2.48
C LEU A 165 8.23 19.09 -1.48
N ALA A 166 8.53 17.82 -1.70
CA ALA A 166 9.36 17.06 -0.79
C ALA A 166 10.80 17.59 -0.73
N GLN A 167 11.38 17.92 -1.89
CA GLN A 167 12.74 18.47 -1.95
C GLN A 167 12.84 19.88 -1.38
N LYS A 168 11.83 20.73 -1.59
CA LYS A 168 11.82 22.11 -1.08
C LYS A 168 12.03 22.22 0.43
N TYR A 169 11.49 21.27 1.18
CA TYR A 169 11.53 21.28 2.63
C TYR A 169 12.60 20.35 3.23
N ASN A 170 13.36 19.65 2.39
CA ASN A 170 14.51 18.88 2.82
C ASN A 170 15.61 19.81 3.35
N GLY A 171 16.17 19.48 4.50
CA GLY A 171 17.12 20.34 5.21
C GLY A 171 16.47 21.39 6.14
N SER A 172 15.12 21.54 6.11
CA SER A 172 14.39 22.47 6.99
C SER A 172 13.35 21.79 7.89
N LEU A 173 12.46 20.98 7.34
CA LEU A 173 11.44 20.25 8.10
C LEU A 173 11.88 18.81 8.45
N TYR A 174 12.69 18.21 7.63
CA TYR A 174 13.28 16.88 7.74
C TYR A 174 14.62 16.88 7.01
N ASN A 175 15.40 15.80 7.16
CA ASN A 175 16.69 15.67 6.48
C ASN A 175 16.88 14.25 5.98
N PHE A 176 16.63 14.02 4.69
CA PHE A 176 16.88 12.77 4.00
C PHE A 176 18.11 12.90 3.09
N ASN A 177 18.89 11.83 3.00
CA ASN A 177 19.98 11.73 2.04
C ASN A 177 19.45 11.65 0.62
N ASN A 178 18.33 10.92 0.45
CA ASN A 178 17.67 10.75 -0.84
C ASN A 178 16.15 10.83 -0.72
N ILE A 179 15.52 11.58 -1.62
CA ILE A 179 14.07 11.65 -1.80
C ILE A 179 13.75 11.34 -3.25
N GLN A 180 13.03 10.26 -3.49
CA GLN A 180 12.59 9.86 -4.83
C GLN A 180 11.06 9.79 -4.87
N VAL A 181 10.45 10.35 -5.92
CA VAL A 181 9.03 10.18 -6.18
C VAL A 181 8.83 9.24 -7.37
N ILE A 182 8.08 8.17 -7.13
CA ILE A 182 7.87 7.07 -8.07
C ILE A 182 6.44 7.13 -8.58
N SER A 183 6.26 6.97 -9.89
CA SER A 183 4.93 6.87 -10.50
C SER A 183 4.33 5.48 -10.28
N ALA A 184 3.07 5.43 -9.84
CA ALA A 184 2.27 4.21 -9.82
C ALA A 184 1.55 3.92 -11.16
N GLY A 185 1.92 4.64 -12.22
CA GLY A 185 1.31 4.56 -13.53
C GLY A 185 0.23 5.61 -13.76
N GLU A 186 -0.24 5.66 -14.99
CA GLU A 186 -1.28 6.59 -15.41
C GLU A 186 -2.65 6.16 -14.88
N ARG A 187 -3.47 7.14 -14.56
CA ARG A 187 -4.90 6.97 -14.34
C ARG A 187 -5.61 7.45 -15.59
N ASP A 188 -6.19 6.53 -16.31
CA ASP A 188 -7.14 6.90 -17.35
C ASP A 188 -8.52 7.09 -16.70
N ALA A 189 -8.89 8.34 -16.48
CA ALA A 189 -10.17 8.70 -15.86
C ALA A 189 -11.37 8.33 -16.75
N ASP A 190 -11.14 8.19 -18.05
CA ASP A 190 -12.16 7.89 -19.05
C ASP A 190 -12.24 6.40 -19.38
N ALA A 191 -11.28 5.59 -18.90
CA ALA A 191 -11.31 4.14 -19.10
C ALA A 191 -12.51 3.50 -18.39
N GLU A 192 -13.18 2.59 -19.08
CA GLU A 192 -14.27 1.78 -18.49
C GLU A 192 -13.76 0.63 -17.63
N ASP A 193 -12.47 0.32 -17.72
CA ASP A 193 -11.80 -0.72 -16.98
C ASP A 193 -11.37 -0.27 -15.57
N VAL A 194 -10.61 -1.13 -14.89
CA VAL A 194 -10.08 -0.91 -13.52
C VAL A 194 -9.27 0.39 -13.40
N SER A 195 -8.62 0.86 -14.47
CA SER A 195 -7.83 2.10 -14.47
C SER A 195 -8.71 3.35 -14.32
N GLY A 196 -9.96 3.29 -14.80
CA GLY A 196 -10.94 4.37 -14.68
C GLY A 196 -11.76 4.38 -13.39
N MET A 197 -11.60 3.39 -12.49
CA MET A 197 -12.39 3.29 -11.26
C MET A 197 -11.84 4.17 -10.14
N SER A 198 -11.99 5.47 -10.30
CA SER A 198 -11.56 6.48 -9.31
C SER A 198 -12.52 6.60 -8.13
N ALA A 199 -12.02 7.09 -6.99
CA ALA A 199 -12.87 7.41 -5.84
C ALA A 199 -13.99 8.43 -6.19
N SER A 200 -13.73 9.36 -7.10
CA SER A 200 -14.75 10.33 -7.58
C SER A 200 -15.87 9.63 -8.34
N LYS A 201 -15.55 8.66 -9.20
CA LYS A 201 -16.53 7.86 -9.93
C LYS A 201 -17.36 7.01 -8.95
N MET A 202 -16.74 6.47 -7.91
CA MET A 202 -17.44 5.72 -6.87
C MET A 202 -18.40 6.59 -6.05
N ARG A 203 -17.98 7.79 -5.66
CA ARG A 203 -18.87 8.74 -4.98
C ARG A 203 -20.05 9.15 -5.87
N LYS A 204 -19.80 9.42 -7.16
CA LYS A 204 -20.86 9.70 -8.13
C LYS A 204 -21.83 8.52 -8.26
N ALA A 205 -21.34 7.31 -8.38
CA ALA A 205 -22.19 6.10 -8.43
C ALA A 205 -23.07 5.95 -7.18
N ALA A 206 -22.51 6.27 -6.00
CA ALA A 206 -23.27 6.25 -4.75
C ALA A 206 -24.36 7.33 -4.71
N MET A 207 -24.07 8.55 -5.18
CA MET A 207 -25.06 9.65 -5.27
C MET A 207 -26.19 9.33 -6.25
N GLU A 208 -25.90 8.62 -7.33
CA GLU A 208 -26.85 8.23 -8.38
C GLU A 208 -27.55 6.89 -8.08
N ASP A 209 -27.33 6.31 -6.90
CA ASP A 209 -27.83 4.98 -6.47
C ASP A 209 -27.50 3.84 -7.46
N LYS A 210 -26.32 3.89 -8.08
CA LYS A 210 -25.84 2.93 -9.08
C LYS A 210 -24.91 1.90 -8.44
N PHE A 211 -25.47 0.97 -7.67
CA PHE A 211 -24.69 -0.04 -6.95
C PHE A 211 -23.80 -0.89 -7.88
N GLU A 212 -24.31 -1.35 -9.03
CA GLU A 212 -23.56 -2.19 -9.98
C GLU A 212 -22.28 -1.50 -10.50
N VAL A 213 -22.33 -0.18 -10.71
CA VAL A 213 -21.17 0.62 -11.12
C VAL A 213 -20.20 0.75 -9.95
N PHE A 214 -20.70 0.99 -8.74
CA PHE A 214 -19.91 1.07 -7.52
C PHE A 214 -19.19 -0.25 -7.25
N ALA A 215 -19.90 -1.38 -7.29
CA ALA A 215 -19.37 -2.70 -6.97
C ALA A 215 -18.18 -3.09 -7.86
N LYS A 216 -18.18 -2.70 -9.15
CA LYS A 216 -17.05 -2.91 -10.08
C LYS A 216 -15.77 -2.19 -9.68
N GLY A 217 -15.89 -1.07 -8.97
CA GLY A 217 -14.74 -0.30 -8.50
C GLY A 217 -14.18 -0.74 -7.14
N ILE A 218 -14.80 -1.75 -6.52
CA ILE A 218 -14.40 -2.28 -5.22
C ILE A 218 -13.75 -3.65 -5.40
N PRO A 219 -12.59 -3.91 -4.76
CA PRO A 219 -11.88 -5.19 -4.89
C PRO A 219 -12.74 -6.41 -4.54
N ASP A 220 -12.51 -7.53 -5.21
CA ASP A 220 -13.23 -8.78 -4.99
C ASP A 220 -12.85 -9.49 -3.68
N THR A 221 -11.87 -8.99 -2.98
CA THR A 221 -11.59 -9.36 -1.58
C THR A 221 -12.74 -9.04 -0.65
N LEU A 222 -13.57 -8.01 -0.97
CA LEU A 222 -14.82 -7.73 -0.31
C LEU A 222 -15.96 -8.57 -0.92
N LYS A 223 -16.73 -9.23 -0.03
CA LYS A 223 -17.98 -9.91 -0.41
C LYS A 223 -19.06 -8.89 -0.76
N ASP A 224 -20.04 -9.30 -1.56
CA ASP A 224 -21.14 -8.41 -2.02
C ASP A 224 -21.87 -7.72 -0.87
N ALA A 225 -22.13 -8.42 0.24
CA ALA A 225 -22.75 -7.82 1.43
C ALA A 225 -21.89 -6.69 2.05
N ASP A 226 -20.57 -6.81 2.03
CA ASP A 226 -19.67 -5.75 2.49
C ASP A 226 -19.56 -4.61 1.47
N LYS A 227 -19.60 -4.91 0.17
CA LYS A 227 -19.67 -3.89 -0.89
C LYS A 227 -20.94 -3.05 -0.75
N GLU A 228 -22.09 -3.70 -0.49
CA GLU A 228 -23.36 -3.01 -0.25
C GLU A 228 -23.31 -2.17 1.03
N LYS A 229 -22.76 -2.70 2.11
CA LYS A 229 -22.60 -1.96 3.36
C LYS A 229 -21.74 -0.71 3.16
N LEU A 230 -20.60 -0.81 2.45
CA LEU A 230 -19.76 0.34 2.14
C LEU A 230 -20.51 1.35 1.26
N PHE A 231 -21.28 0.88 0.27
CA PHE A 231 -22.09 1.73 -0.59
C PHE A 231 -23.09 2.56 0.23
N ARG A 232 -23.85 1.92 1.12
CA ARG A 232 -24.81 2.60 2.01
C ARG A 232 -24.11 3.56 2.97
N THR A 233 -23.00 3.13 3.59
CA THR A 233 -22.20 4.01 4.46
C THR A 233 -21.74 5.27 3.74
N LEU A 234 -21.34 5.13 2.46
CA LEU A 234 -20.90 6.25 1.64
C LEU A 234 -22.09 7.19 1.30
N GLN A 235 -23.25 6.62 0.94
CA GLN A 235 -24.47 7.40 0.71
C GLN A 235 -24.87 8.20 1.95
N ASP A 236 -24.90 7.57 3.13
CA ASP A 236 -25.26 8.22 4.39
C ASP A 236 -24.29 9.36 4.72
N ALA A 237 -22.99 9.13 4.56
CA ALA A 237 -21.96 10.14 4.80
C ALA A 237 -22.07 11.36 3.86
N MET A 238 -22.56 11.16 2.63
CA MET A 238 -22.77 12.22 1.66
C MET A 238 -24.11 12.94 1.80
N HIS A 239 -25.15 12.23 2.25
CA HIS A 239 -26.52 12.79 2.41
C HIS A 239 -26.73 13.59 3.71
N VAL A 240 -25.98 13.30 4.77
CA VAL A 240 -26.02 14.07 6.03
C VAL A 240 -25.73 15.55 5.82
N THR A 241 -25.05 15.89 4.73
CA THR A 241 -24.71 17.28 4.38
C THR A 241 -25.72 17.99 3.49
N ALA A 242 -26.71 17.31 2.95
CA ALA A 242 -27.78 17.94 2.17
C ALA A 242 -28.93 18.47 3.08
N LYS A 243 -28.81 18.34 4.41
CA LYS A 243 -29.84 18.71 5.39
C LYS A 243 -29.45 19.85 6.34
N VAL A 244 -28.36 20.59 6.05
CA VAL A 244 -28.00 21.79 6.83
C VAL A 244 -28.19 23.04 5.99
#